data_b3cb5ce02475177e82227296dca0abbb
#
_entry.id   b3cb5ce02475177e82227296dca0abbb
#
_cell.length_a   1.000
_cell.length_b   1.000
_cell.length_c   1.000
_cell.angle_alpha   90.00
_cell.angle_beta   90.00
_cell.angle_gamma   90.00
#
_symmetry.space_group_name_H-M   'P 1'
#
loop_
_entity.id
_entity.type
_entity.pdbx_description
1 polymer ?
#
loop_
_entity_poly.entity_id
_entity_poly.type
_entity_poly.pdbx_seq_one_letter_code
_entity_poly.pdbx_strand_id
1 'polypeptide(L)'
;TVSYSITKNYFSQVFLNEGGDILTYTDGNVGQARNLGISLAIQAAPFKWWTISGQGIFNYKELNGLQGNDYTSSIRQFNFSMNNQFKFGKIYAAELSGYYTTRARNDLQELLYPTGQLSIGISRPLLKAKGNLRLSARDIFFTQAMEGLTQFDKADEYFIVTRDSRVINISFTYRFGKPLKAA
;
A
#
# COMPACT_ATOMS: atom_id res chain seq x y z
N THR A 1 4.60 17.31 1.37
CA THR A 1 4.92 17.56 -0.05
C THR A 1 3.64 17.66 -0.83
N VAL A 2 3.59 18.60 -1.77
CA VAL A 2 2.51 18.73 -2.76
C VAL A 2 3.16 18.63 -4.14
N SER A 3 2.59 17.84 -5.02
CA SER A 3 3.05 17.65 -6.39
C SER A 3 1.89 17.80 -7.38
N TYR A 4 2.17 18.40 -8.51
CA TYR A 4 1.23 18.49 -9.63
C TYR A 4 1.96 18.18 -10.93
N SER A 5 1.34 17.32 -11.75
CA SER A 5 1.90 16.98 -13.07
C SER A 5 0.83 16.84 -14.12
N ILE A 6 1.21 17.15 -15.35
CA ILE A 6 0.39 16.95 -16.55
C ILE A 6 1.21 16.10 -17.52
N THR A 7 0.64 14.98 -17.92
CA THR A 7 1.22 14.10 -18.93
C THR A 7 0.33 14.12 -20.17
N LYS A 8 0.88 14.54 -21.30
CA LYS A 8 0.23 14.47 -22.61
C LYS A 8 0.57 13.14 -23.27
N ASN A 9 -0.31 12.66 -24.14
CA ASN A 9 -0.18 11.34 -24.80
C ASN A 9 0.06 10.24 -23.76
N TYR A 10 -0.79 10.21 -22.75
CA TYR A 10 -0.73 9.21 -21.70
C TYR A 10 -1.24 7.88 -22.24
N PHE A 11 -0.41 6.85 -22.16
CA PHE A 11 -0.79 5.48 -22.50
C PHE A 11 -1.27 4.74 -21.25
N SER A 12 -2.36 4.01 -21.41
CA SER A 12 -2.94 3.17 -20.36
C SER A 12 -3.49 1.90 -20.99
N GLN A 13 -3.59 0.89 -20.17
CA GLN A 13 -4.28 -0.33 -20.56
C GLN A 13 -5.77 -0.05 -20.73
N VAL A 14 -6.33 -0.52 -21.81
CA VAL A 14 -7.75 -0.37 -22.16
C VAL A 14 -8.30 -1.69 -22.66
N PHE A 15 -9.57 -1.91 -22.33
CA PHE A 15 -10.34 -3.01 -22.90
C PHE A 15 -11.13 -2.47 -24.11
N LEU A 16 -11.06 -3.17 -25.20
CA LEU A 16 -11.78 -2.86 -26.41
C LEU A 16 -12.72 -4.01 -26.74
N ASN A 17 -13.95 -3.68 -27.12
CA ASN A 17 -14.88 -4.64 -27.69
C ASN A 17 -14.89 -4.44 -29.21
N GLU A 18 -14.24 -5.34 -29.93
CA GLU A 18 -14.17 -5.30 -31.41
C GLU A 18 -15.37 -5.98 -32.08
N GLY A 19 -16.39 -6.33 -31.30
CA GLY A 19 -17.61 -7.00 -31.76
C GLY A 19 -17.62 -8.49 -31.38
N GLY A 20 -18.80 -8.98 -30.98
CA GLY A 20 -19.01 -10.35 -30.48
C GLY A 20 -18.61 -10.48 -28.99
N ASP A 21 -18.26 -11.67 -28.58
CA ASP A 21 -17.91 -12.01 -27.20
C ASP A 21 -16.37 -11.89 -26.91
N ILE A 22 -15.64 -11.17 -27.77
CA ILE A 22 -14.19 -11.04 -27.68
C ILE A 22 -13.83 -9.68 -27.08
N LEU A 23 -13.19 -9.72 -25.90
CA LEU A 23 -12.60 -8.55 -25.28
C LEU A 23 -11.10 -8.52 -25.61
N THR A 24 -10.64 -7.45 -26.21
CA THR A 24 -9.22 -7.21 -26.49
C THR A 24 -8.64 -6.30 -25.42
N TYR A 25 -7.59 -6.79 -24.76
CA TYR A 25 -6.83 -6.04 -23.77
C TYR A 25 -5.57 -5.49 -24.43
N THR A 26 -5.44 -4.19 -24.51
CA THR A 26 -4.34 -3.52 -25.22
C THR A 26 -3.93 -2.21 -24.55
N ASP A 27 -2.81 -1.66 -24.99
CA ASP A 27 -2.39 -0.33 -24.60
C ASP A 27 -2.97 0.71 -25.55
N GLY A 28 -3.64 1.72 -25.01
CA GLY A 28 -4.25 2.81 -25.76
C GLY A 28 -3.75 4.19 -25.31
N ASN A 29 -3.73 5.15 -26.23
CA ASN A 29 -3.49 6.55 -25.88
C ASN A 29 -4.78 7.15 -25.32
N VAL A 30 -4.75 7.48 -24.03
CA VAL A 30 -5.88 8.08 -23.30
C VAL A 30 -5.79 9.61 -23.23
N GLY A 31 -4.97 10.22 -24.10
CA GLY A 31 -4.88 11.65 -24.23
C GLY A 31 -4.07 12.32 -23.12
N GLN A 32 -4.71 12.92 -22.13
CA GLN A 32 -4.03 13.68 -21.08
C GLN A 32 -4.33 13.13 -19.71
N ALA A 33 -3.28 12.97 -18.88
CA ALA A 33 -3.40 12.70 -17.46
C ALA A 33 -2.95 13.91 -16.63
N ARG A 34 -3.76 14.31 -15.65
CA ARG A 34 -3.43 15.31 -14.64
C ARG A 34 -3.36 14.63 -13.29
N ASN A 35 -2.29 14.84 -12.55
CA ASN A 35 -2.11 14.25 -11.23
C ASN A 35 -1.85 15.33 -10.20
N LEU A 36 -2.57 15.30 -9.10
CA LEU A 36 -2.32 16.06 -7.89
C LEU A 36 -2.01 15.06 -6.77
N GLY A 37 -0.82 15.17 -6.19
CA GLY A 37 -0.38 14.36 -5.06
C GLY A 37 -0.14 15.23 -3.84
N ILE A 38 -0.65 14.81 -2.68
CA ILE A 38 -0.37 15.43 -1.39
C ILE A 38 0.13 14.32 -0.47
N SER A 39 1.33 14.50 0.08
CA SER A 39 1.89 13.56 1.06
C SER A 39 2.25 14.26 2.36
N LEU A 40 1.89 13.64 3.46
CA LEU A 40 2.22 14.05 4.81
C LEU A 40 2.89 12.87 5.52
N ALA A 41 4.05 13.13 6.12
CA ALA A 41 4.72 12.16 6.98
C ALA A 41 4.87 12.74 8.39
N ILE A 42 4.70 11.89 9.38
CA ILE A 42 4.86 12.21 10.78
C ILE A 42 5.82 11.21 11.43
N GLN A 43 6.70 11.74 12.26
CA GLN A 43 7.50 10.95 13.19
C GLN A 43 7.49 11.66 14.54
N ALA A 44 7.06 10.97 15.57
CA ALA A 44 6.95 11.52 16.91
C ALA A 44 7.28 10.47 17.98
N ALA A 45 7.71 10.94 19.13
CA ALA A 45 7.87 10.15 20.33
C ALA A 45 7.07 10.80 21.46
N PRO A 46 5.74 10.60 21.51
CA PRO A 46 4.88 11.24 22.50
C PRO A 46 5.29 10.89 23.93
N PHE A 47 5.85 9.68 24.10
CA PHE A 47 6.36 9.21 25.37
C PHE A 47 7.70 8.50 25.16
N LYS A 48 8.55 8.43 26.19
CA LYS A 48 9.85 7.72 26.14
C LYS A 48 9.72 6.24 25.76
N TRP A 49 8.56 5.67 25.98
CA TRP A 49 8.24 4.26 25.69
C TRP A 49 7.46 4.05 24.39
N TRP A 50 7.02 5.12 23.72
CA TRP A 50 6.23 5.03 22.50
C TRP A 50 6.79 5.95 21.40
N THR A 51 7.09 5.36 20.26
CA THR A 51 7.45 6.06 19.04
C THR A 51 6.45 5.72 17.95
N ILE A 52 5.98 6.71 17.24
CA ILE A 52 5.05 6.59 16.14
C ILE A 52 5.69 7.18 14.89
N SER A 53 5.56 6.48 13.78
CA SER A 53 5.82 7.01 12.44
C SER A 53 4.63 6.68 11.54
N GLY A 54 4.27 7.61 10.69
CA GLY A 54 3.14 7.43 9.79
C GLY A 54 3.29 8.27 8.53
N GLN A 55 2.59 7.83 7.48
CA GLN A 55 2.51 8.53 6.21
C GLN A 55 1.09 8.46 5.67
N GLY A 56 0.59 9.61 5.24
CA GLY A 56 -0.65 9.73 4.47
C GLY A 56 -0.35 10.26 3.09
N ILE A 57 -0.89 9.63 2.05
CA ILE A 57 -0.74 10.06 0.66
C ILE A 57 -2.13 10.15 0.06
N PHE A 58 -2.49 11.34 -0.40
CA PHE A 58 -3.68 11.58 -1.19
C PHE A 58 -3.26 11.80 -2.64
N ASN A 59 -3.90 11.07 -3.56
CA ASN A 59 -3.71 11.22 -4.99
C ASN A 59 -5.06 11.52 -5.65
N TYR A 60 -5.08 12.55 -6.47
CA TYR A 60 -6.15 12.83 -7.41
C TYR A 60 -5.59 12.77 -8.82
N LYS A 61 -6.13 11.87 -9.63
CA LYS A 61 -5.75 11.69 -11.03
C LYS A 61 -6.99 11.93 -11.89
N GLU A 62 -6.86 12.72 -12.91
CA GLU A 62 -7.88 12.95 -13.93
C GLU A 62 -7.32 12.52 -15.28
N LEU A 63 -8.08 11.72 -15.99
CA LEU A 63 -7.74 11.21 -17.31
C LEU A 63 -8.77 11.78 -18.30
N ASN A 64 -8.29 12.44 -19.33
CA ASN A 64 -9.12 13.07 -20.35
C ASN A 64 -8.75 12.55 -21.74
N GLY A 65 -9.75 12.02 -22.44
CA GLY A 65 -9.63 11.46 -23.77
C GLY A 65 -9.40 9.94 -23.75
N LEU A 66 -9.99 9.25 -24.67
CA LEU A 66 -9.74 7.85 -24.99
C LEU A 66 -9.91 7.69 -26.49
N GLN A 67 -8.82 7.42 -27.22
CA GLN A 67 -8.82 7.19 -28.66
C GLN A 67 -9.61 8.23 -29.47
N GLY A 68 -9.51 9.51 -29.07
CA GLY A 68 -10.19 10.62 -29.75
C GLY A 68 -11.62 10.89 -29.28
N ASN A 69 -12.12 10.14 -28.29
CA ASN A 69 -13.41 10.41 -27.67
C ASN A 69 -13.27 11.26 -26.40
N ASP A 70 -14.29 12.06 -26.10
CA ASP A 70 -14.36 12.86 -24.86
C ASP A 70 -14.72 12.02 -23.64
N TYR A 71 -13.82 11.13 -23.25
CA TYR A 71 -13.98 10.33 -22.04
C TYR A 71 -13.18 10.98 -20.91
N THR A 72 -13.84 11.24 -19.80
CA THR A 72 -13.21 11.78 -18.60
C THR A 72 -13.42 10.83 -17.43
N SER A 73 -12.33 10.46 -16.78
CA SER A 73 -12.36 9.66 -15.56
C SER A 73 -11.55 10.33 -14.46
N SER A 74 -12.05 10.34 -13.26
CA SER A 74 -11.33 10.84 -12.09
C SER A 74 -11.15 9.77 -11.03
N ILE A 75 -9.95 9.76 -10.45
CA ILE A 75 -9.52 8.80 -9.44
C ILE A 75 -9.13 9.58 -8.20
N ARG A 76 -9.69 9.20 -7.06
CA ARG A 76 -9.32 9.72 -5.75
C ARG A 76 -8.89 8.57 -4.89
N GLN A 77 -7.66 8.61 -4.41
CA GLN A 77 -7.12 7.55 -3.59
C GLN A 77 -6.43 8.15 -2.37
N PHE A 78 -6.64 7.55 -1.23
CA PHE A 78 -5.91 7.84 -0.02
C PHE A 78 -5.21 6.57 0.46
N ASN A 79 -3.90 6.67 0.68
CA ASN A 79 -3.06 5.63 1.26
C ASN A 79 -2.59 6.11 2.62
N PHE A 80 -2.75 5.29 3.62
CA PHE A 80 -2.29 5.56 4.96
C PHE A 80 -1.44 4.39 5.45
N SER A 81 -0.29 4.69 6.03
CA SER A 81 0.55 3.69 6.70
C SER A 81 1.02 4.20 8.05
N MET A 82 1.13 3.30 9.00
CA MET A 82 1.55 3.63 10.36
C MET A 82 2.39 2.51 10.97
N ASN A 83 3.41 2.90 11.70
CA ASN A 83 4.22 2.03 12.54
C ASN A 83 4.30 2.62 13.95
N ASN A 84 3.92 1.82 14.94
CA ASN A 84 4.06 2.14 16.35
C ASN A 84 5.07 1.19 16.98
N GLN A 85 6.01 1.73 17.71
CA GLN A 85 6.99 0.99 18.50
C GLN A 85 6.81 1.31 19.97
N PHE A 86 6.67 0.27 20.78
CA PHE A 86 6.49 0.36 22.22
C PHE A 86 7.65 -0.31 22.94
N LYS A 87 8.21 0.35 23.95
CA LYS A 87 9.29 -0.17 24.79
C LYS A 87 8.78 -0.36 26.21
N PHE A 88 8.75 -1.57 26.69
CA PHE A 88 8.32 -1.94 28.04
C PHE A 88 9.56 -2.21 28.91
N GLY A 89 10.08 -1.12 29.49
CA GLY A 89 11.34 -1.17 30.23
C GLY A 89 12.53 -1.57 29.34
N LYS A 90 13.37 -2.48 29.87
CA LYS A 90 14.53 -3.04 29.15
C LYS A 90 14.27 -4.47 28.64
N ILE A 91 13.05 -4.98 28.84
CA ILE A 91 12.76 -6.40 28.72
C ILE A 91 12.02 -6.72 27.43
N TYR A 92 11.04 -5.91 27.06
CA TYR A 92 10.19 -6.16 25.89
C TYR A 92 10.10 -4.94 25.01
N ALA A 93 9.99 -5.18 23.70
CA ALA A 93 9.53 -4.20 22.75
C ALA A 93 8.39 -4.82 21.93
N ALA A 94 7.34 -4.04 21.68
CA ALA A 94 6.26 -4.42 20.79
C ALA A 94 6.20 -3.47 19.60
N GLU A 95 5.66 -3.95 18.50
CA GLU A 95 5.43 -3.21 17.28
C GLU A 95 4.02 -3.47 16.79
N LEU A 96 3.35 -2.40 16.36
CA LEU A 96 2.06 -2.45 15.68
C LEU A 96 2.21 -1.65 14.40
N SER A 97 2.11 -2.31 13.26
CA SER A 97 2.25 -1.68 11.95
C SER A 97 1.10 -2.07 11.04
N GLY A 98 0.75 -1.14 10.15
CA GLY A 98 -0.30 -1.41 9.20
C GLY A 98 -0.39 -0.36 8.12
N TYR A 99 -1.17 -0.69 7.11
CA TYR A 99 -1.57 0.23 6.06
C TYR A 99 -3.02 0.04 5.69
N TYR A 100 -3.58 1.07 5.09
CA TYR A 100 -4.91 1.06 4.51
C TYR A 100 -4.92 1.90 3.24
N THR A 101 -5.52 1.35 2.20
CA THR A 101 -5.74 2.01 0.91
C THR A 101 -7.24 2.07 0.67
N THR A 102 -7.75 3.25 0.40
CA THR A 102 -9.16 3.44 0.05
C THR A 102 -9.44 2.89 -1.34
N ARG A 103 -10.73 2.83 -1.70
CA ARG A 103 -11.14 2.54 -3.07
C ARG A 103 -10.34 3.41 -4.05
N ALA A 104 -9.87 2.78 -5.12
CA ALA A 104 -9.10 3.41 -6.16
C ALA A 104 -9.57 2.97 -7.53
N ARG A 105 -9.27 3.76 -8.55
CA ARG A 105 -9.35 3.29 -9.92
C ARG A 105 -7.93 3.04 -10.41
N ASN A 106 -7.67 1.83 -10.84
CA ASN A 106 -6.46 1.48 -11.56
C ASN A 106 -6.78 1.65 -13.03
N ASP A 107 -6.19 2.66 -13.66
CA ASP A 107 -6.52 3.06 -15.00
C ASP A 107 -8.00 3.50 -15.20
N LEU A 108 -8.52 3.41 -16.43
CA LEU A 108 -9.83 3.94 -16.79
C LEU A 108 -11.00 3.05 -16.35
N GLN A 109 -10.80 1.75 -16.33
CA GLN A 109 -11.88 0.76 -16.33
C GLN A 109 -11.89 -0.15 -15.11
N GLU A 110 -10.78 -0.20 -14.35
CA GLU A 110 -10.67 -1.07 -13.20
C GLU A 110 -10.86 -0.30 -11.89
N LEU A 111 -11.86 -0.70 -11.12
CA LEU A 111 -12.17 -0.17 -9.80
C LEU A 111 -11.68 -1.14 -8.74
N LEU A 112 -10.66 -0.76 -7.98
CA LEU A 112 -10.15 -1.53 -6.85
C LEU A 112 -10.88 -1.17 -5.57
N TYR A 113 -11.27 -2.17 -4.80
CA TYR A 113 -11.88 -2.01 -3.49
C TYR A 113 -10.82 -1.72 -2.42
N PRO A 114 -11.24 -1.17 -1.27
CA PRO A 114 -10.32 -0.87 -0.19
C PRO A 114 -9.58 -2.12 0.28
N THR A 115 -8.30 -1.97 0.55
CA THR A 115 -7.47 -3.04 1.11
C THR A 115 -6.59 -2.52 2.24
N GLY A 116 -6.20 -3.39 3.13
CA GLY A 116 -5.33 -3.03 4.24
C GLY A 116 -4.74 -4.24 4.93
N GLN A 117 -3.79 -3.97 5.80
CA GLN A 117 -3.11 -5.00 6.56
C GLN A 117 -2.73 -4.46 7.94
N LEU A 118 -2.91 -5.27 8.97
CA LEU A 118 -2.41 -5.01 10.30
C LEU A 118 -1.45 -6.13 10.73
N SER A 119 -0.31 -5.73 11.28
CA SER A 119 0.76 -6.63 11.72
C SER A 119 1.17 -6.28 13.14
N ILE A 120 1.48 -7.29 13.93
CA ILE A 120 1.98 -7.13 15.29
C ILE A 120 3.31 -7.87 15.46
N GLY A 121 4.13 -7.39 16.37
CA GLY A 121 5.38 -8.03 16.72
C GLY A 121 5.71 -7.80 18.20
N ILE A 122 6.33 -8.79 18.81
CA ILE A 122 6.93 -8.65 20.14
C ILE A 122 8.35 -9.16 20.09
N SER A 123 9.25 -8.49 20.76
CA SER A 123 10.63 -8.90 20.85
C SER A 123 11.17 -8.80 22.27
N ARG A 124 12.12 -9.67 22.58
CA ARG A 124 12.79 -9.71 23.87
C ARG A 124 14.29 -9.90 23.70
N PRO A 125 15.11 -9.01 24.26
CA PRO A 125 16.54 -9.25 24.34
C PRO A 125 16.84 -10.41 25.30
N LEU A 126 17.74 -11.28 24.89
CA LEU A 126 18.21 -12.45 25.63
C LEU A 126 19.73 -12.40 25.76
N LEU A 127 20.31 -13.27 26.58
CA LEU A 127 21.76 -13.45 26.70
C LEU A 127 22.51 -12.13 26.97
N LYS A 128 22.05 -11.35 27.94
CA LYS A 128 22.60 -10.02 28.28
C LYS A 128 22.66 -9.09 27.06
N ALA A 129 21.58 -9.08 26.26
CA ALA A 129 21.39 -8.30 25.03
C ALA A 129 22.29 -8.72 23.84
N LYS A 130 22.97 -9.86 23.91
CA LYS A 130 23.66 -10.45 22.76
C LYS A 130 22.71 -11.19 21.82
N GLY A 131 21.59 -11.72 22.34
CA GLY A 131 20.53 -12.36 21.57
C GLY A 131 19.28 -11.49 21.53
N ASN A 132 18.45 -11.66 20.52
CA ASN A 132 17.10 -11.09 20.42
C ASN A 132 16.15 -12.12 19.83
N LEU A 133 15.09 -12.44 20.58
CA LEU A 133 14.01 -13.29 20.12
C LEU A 133 12.85 -12.40 19.69
N ARG A 134 12.32 -12.62 18.50
CA ARG A 134 11.16 -11.88 17.96
C ARG A 134 10.10 -12.88 17.49
N LEU A 135 8.86 -12.63 17.89
CA LEU A 135 7.65 -13.24 17.34
C LEU A 135 6.86 -12.16 16.64
N SER A 136 6.40 -12.43 15.43
CA SER A 136 5.56 -11.50 14.69
C SER A 136 4.47 -12.22 13.92
N ALA A 137 3.32 -11.56 13.78
CA ALA A 137 2.21 -12.00 12.98
C ALA A 137 1.84 -10.89 11.99
N ARG A 138 1.85 -11.22 10.70
CA ARG A 138 1.45 -10.33 9.62
C ARG A 138 0.02 -10.62 9.23
N ASP A 139 -0.71 -9.57 8.84
CA ASP A 139 -2.08 -9.61 8.37
C ASP A 139 -3.01 -10.39 9.31
N ILE A 140 -3.05 -9.95 10.57
CA ILE A 140 -3.78 -10.64 11.64
C ILE A 140 -5.28 -10.79 11.37
N PHE A 141 -5.86 -9.92 10.56
CA PHE A 141 -7.27 -9.95 10.17
C PHE A 141 -7.53 -10.62 8.83
N PHE A 142 -6.47 -10.99 8.09
CA PHE A 142 -6.57 -11.56 6.74
C PHE A 142 -7.32 -10.65 5.76
N THR A 143 -6.95 -9.38 5.75
CA THR A 143 -7.60 -8.33 4.96
C THR A 143 -6.81 -7.89 3.74
N GLN A 144 -5.62 -8.45 3.53
CA GLN A 144 -4.81 -8.17 2.35
C GLN A 144 -5.30 -8.97 1.15
N ALA A 145 -6.31 -8.46 0.47
CA ALA A 145 -6.80 -9.00 -0.79
C ALA A 145 -6.75 -7.92 -1.86
N MET A 146 -6.64 -8.31 -3.11
CA MET A 146 -6.89 -7.46 -4.26
C MET A 146 -8.26 -7.81 -4.79
N GLU A 147 -9.22 -6.93 -4.61
CA GLU A 147 -10.61 -7.09 -4.98
C GLU A 147 -11.02 -5.92 -5.85
N GLY A 148 -11.77 -6.18 -6.91
CA GLY A 148 -12.14 -5.11 -7.81
C GLY A 148 -13.22 -5.47 -8.78
N LEU A 149 -13.57 -4.49 -9.57
CA LEU A 149 -14.57 -4.57 -10.63
C LEU A 149 -13.95 -3.93 -11.88
N THR A 150 -13.86 -4.71 -12.95
CA THR A 150 -13.55 -4.20 -14.27
C THR A 150 -14.83 -3.80 -14.96
N GLN A 151 -14.98 -2.52 -15.28
CA GLN A 151 -16.17 -1.97 -15.92
C GLN A 151 -15.83 -1.59 -17.34
N PHE A 152 -16.45 -2.27 -18.28
CA PHE A 152 -16.21 -2.04 -19.70
C PHE A 152 -17.47 -2.25 -20.53
N ASP A 153 -17.90 -1.19 -21.22
CA ASP A 153 -19.07 -1.15 -22.10
C ASP A 153 -20.30 -1.80 -21.44
N LYS A 154 -20.62 -3.02 -21.80
CA LYS A 154 -21.75 -3.81 -21.27
C LYS A 154 -21.31 -4.95 -20.36
N ALA A 155 -20.03 -5.08 -20.07
CA ALA A 155 -19.46 -6.14 -19.24
C ALA A 155 -18.92 -5.58 -17.94
N ASP A 156 -19.43 -6.09 -16.83
CA ASP A 156 -18.87 -5.88 -15.49
C ASP A 156 -18.26 -7.20 -15.02
N GLU A 157 -16.95 -7.22 -14.81
CA GLU A 157 -16.23 -8.38 -14.30
C GLU A 157 -15.76 -8.12 -12.87
N TYR A 158 -16.30 -8.88 -11.93
CA TYR A 158 -15.83 -8.87 -10.55
C TYR A 158 -14.68 -9.87 -10.38
N PHE A 159 -13.62 -9.45 -9.73
CA PHE A 159 -12.49 -10.31 -9.42
C PHE A 159 -12.06 -10.17 -7.96
N ILE A 160 -11.55 -11.26 -7.41
CA ILE A 160 -10.86 -11.29 -6.13
C ILE A 160 -9.60 -12.14 -6.25
N VAL A 161 -8.47 -11.56 -5.84
CA VAL A 161 -7.18 -12.24 -5.77
C VAL A 161 -6.74 -12.26 -4.31
N THR A 162 -6.80 -13.43 -3.71
CA THR A 162 -6.31 -13.66 -2.36
C THR A 162 -4.94 -14.31 -2.41
N ARG A 163 -4.07 -13.91 -1.49
CA ARG A 163 -2.76 -14.50 -1.29
C ARG A 163 -2.66 -15.01 0.15
N ASP A 164 -1.79 -15.96 0.37
CA ASP A 164 -1.47 -16.39 1.74
C ASP A 164 -0.66 -15.29 2.45
N SER A 165 -1.38 -14.28 2.95
CA SER A 165 -0.82 -13.06 3.53
C SER A 165 -0.61 -13.18 5.05
N ARG A 166 -1.36 -14.10 5.70
CA ARG A 166 -1.25 -14.33 7.15
C ARG A 166 -0.04 -15.19 7.45
N VAL A 167 0.99 -14.59 8.03
CA VAL A 167 2.26 -15.25 8.32
C VAL A 167 2.64 -15.03 9.79
N ILE A 168 2.93 -16.09 10.48
CA ILE A 168 3.55 -16.06 11.81
C ILE A 168 5.04 -16.36 11.62
N ASN A 169 5.89 -15.52 12.16
CA ASN A 169 7.34 -15.66 12.06
C ASN A 169 7.98 -15.60 13.46
N ILE A 170 8.86 -16.55 13.73
CA ILE A 170 9.72 -16.56 14.91
C ILE A 170 11.16 -16.41 14.43
N SER A 171 11.87 -15.42 14.95
CA SER A 171 13.27 -15.18 14.60
C SER A 171 14.13 -15.02 15.85
N PHE A 172 15.32 -15.57 15.79
CA PHE A 172 16.35 -15.38 16.80
C PHE A 172 17.61 -14.82 16.15
N THR A 173 18.06 -13.67 16.64
CA THR A 173 19.29 -13.01 16.18
C THR A 173 20.32 -13.03 17.29
N TYR A 174 21.55 -13.42 16.98
CA TYR A 174 22.66 -13.40 17.93
C TYR A 174 23.83 -12.57 17.39
N ARG A 175 24.38 -11.71 18.24
CA ARG A 175 25.53 -10.86 17.92
C ARG A 175 26.81 -11.50 18.44
N PHE A 176 27.71 -11.84 17.53
CA PHE A 176 29.04 -12.32 17.82
C PHE A 176 30.03 -11.14 17.96
N GLY A 177 31.06 -11.33 18.80
CA GLY A 177 32.14 -10.35 18.93
C GLY A 177 31.92 -9.27 19.99
N LYS A 178 32.90 -8.37 20.09
CA LYS A 178 32.84 -7.20 20.97
C LYS A 178 32.19 -6.03 20.22
N PRO A 179 31.38 -5.18 20.88
CA PRO A 179 30.89 -3.97 20.24
C PRO A 179 32.08 -3.10 19.80
N LEU A 180 32.04 -2.61 18.58
CA LEU A 180 32.98 -1.57 18.15
C LEU A 180 32.78 -0.35 19.05
N LYS A 181 33.88 0.09 19.70
CA LYS A 181 33.86 1.38 20.38
C LYS A 181 33.69 2.45 19.32
N ALA A 182 32.63 3.26 19.43
CA ALA A 182 32.57 4.49 18.66
C ALA A 182 33.79 5.34 18.97
N ALA A 183 34.52 5.72 17.93
CA ALA A 183 35.63 6.63 18.01
C ALA A 183 35.15 8.04 18.31
#